data_0f9d28868011b6bf4b93710cf81122f6
#
_entry.id   0f9d28868011b6bf4b93710cf81122f6
#
_cell.length_a   1.000
_cell.length_b   1.000
_cell.length_c   1.000
_cell.angle_alpha   90.00
_cell.angle_beta   90.00
_cell.angle_gamma   90.00
#
_symmetry.space_group_name_H-M   'P 1'
#
loop_
_entity.id
_entity.type
_entity.pdbx_description
1 polymer ?
#
loop_
_entity_poly.entity_id
_entity_poly.type
_entity_poly.pdbx_seq_one_letter_code
_entity_poly.pdbx_strand_id
1 'polypeptide(L)'
;MDGAEHLDELDRRIVIALQGNGRASWTEIAEQCGTSVATVARRGQQLLRDGVVRVAVMPDIQHGGESDLFILRITCAPGTQMRVLGALAHRVDLRFLGLVTGAYDILAELNVRKDDSLHSRIVNEVQAIDGVQRCNTDLTLNTYKVAHDWSQQFGTGSGQKRSVEVHRCAPSHFDPADHKIIDLMAGDGRASFRSIATALGVNESTVRRRFETLQGRGCIHLVTLVPAPALGFESEIILDISVTPALLDSVARQLATYRGVRYVAATLSHNALMCELIVPTTQDVFDFTNGTLGRLDGVLGWTASVVLLVVRRGFVETPWWRKGASVPPLDGDGLVGTVLSLSGGDLTFSPDGALSSDGGLSPDGGLATPVGVRDGLATTIGESGGRARARRR
;
A
#
# COMPACT_ATOMS: atom_id res chain seq x y z
N MET A 1 -20.46 -12.72 0.71
CA MET A 1 -20.15 -11.40 1.30
C MET A 1 -21.43 -10.77 1.85
N ASP A 2 -21.91 -11.31 2.97
CA ASP A 2 -23.03 -10.75 3.70
C ASP A 2 -22.45 -9.78 4.74
N GLY A 3 -22.61 -8.45 4.55
CA GLY A 3 -22.27 -7.48 5.58
C GLY A 3 -21.74 -6.11 5.15
N ALA A 4 -21.60 -5.79 3.87
CA ALA A 4 -21.49 -4.38 3.49
C ALA A 4 -22.93 -3.84 3.43
N GLU A 5 -23.46 -3.37 4.58
CA GLU A 5 -24.68 -2.57 4.57
C GLU A 5 -24.46 -1.44 3.57
N HIS A 6 -25.28 -1.42 2.53
CA HIS A 6 -25.29 -0.30 1.59
C HIS A 6 -25.62 0.96 2.36
N LEU A 7 -24.71 1.92 2.32
CA LEU A 7 -24.96 3.22 2.93
C LEU A 7 -26.19 3.85 2.30
N ASP A 8 -27.04 4.47 3.11
CA ASP A 8 -28.13 5.29 2.59
C ASP A 8 -27.57 6.52 1.85
N GLU A 9 -28.41 7.24 1.13
CA GLU A 9 -28.01 8.38 0.31
C GLU A 9 -27.32 9.47 1.12
N LEU A 10 -27.76 9.74 2.35
CA LEU A 10 -27.14 10.75 3.20
C LEU A 10 -25.76 10.29 3.68
N ASP A 11 -25.63 9.02 4.07
CA ASP A 11 -24.34 8.47 4.52
C ASP A 11 -23.32 8.45 3.38
N ARG A 12 -23.73 8.10 2.14
CA ARG A 12 -22.87 8.22 0.94
C ARG A 12 -22.39 9.65 0.75
N ARG A 13 -23.27 10.64 0.84
CA ARG A 13 -22.91 12.07 0.68
C ARG A 13 -21.93 12.52 1.77
N ILE A 14 -22.12 12.09 3.02
CA ILE A 14 -21.18 12.35 4.12
C ILE A 14 -19.81 11.75 3.81
N VAL A 15 -19.76 10.50 3.34
CA VAL A 15 -18.50 9.82 3.02
C VAL A 15 -17.78 10.48 1.84
N ILE A 16 -18.51 10.85 0.78
CA ILE A 16 -17.96 11.58 -0.37
C ILE A 16 -17.38 12.93 0.07
N ALA A 17 -18.07 13.66 0.95
CA ALA A 17 -17.55 14.90 1.51
C ALA A 17 -16.28 14.69 2.34
N LEU A 18 -16.24 13.62 3.16
CA LEU A 18 -15.04 13.22 3.91
C LEU A 18 -13.88 12.78 3.00
N GLN A 19 -14.15 12.17 1.85
CA GLN A 19 -13.10 11.87 0.88
C GLN A 19 -12.49 13.13 0.26
N GLY A 20 -13.27 14.17 0.08
CA GLY A 20 -12.78 15.49 -0.37
C GLY A 20 -11.91 16.19 0.68
N ASN A 21 -12.33 16.15 1.93
CA ASN A 21 -11.56 16.65 3.06
C ASN A 21 -11.91 15.85 4.32
N GLY A 22 -11.07 14.90 4.68
CA GLY A 22 -11.25 14.03 5.85
C GLY A 22 -11.30 14.78 7.19
N ARG A 23 -10.82 16.02 7.25
CA ARG A 23 -10.90 16.91 8.43
C ARG A 23 -11.93 18.02 8.32
N ALA A 24 -12.79 18.00 7.29
CA ALA A 24 -13.89 18.97 7.18
C ALA A 24 -14.71 18.98 8.48
N SER A 25 -15.15 20.16 8.88
CA SER A 25 -16.05 20.33 10.02
C SER A 25 -17.43 19.73 9.71
N TRP A 26 -18.14 19.31 10.74
CA TRP A 26 -19.50 18.80 10.53
C TRP A 26 -20.44 19.87 9.98
N THR A 27 -20.12 21.15 10.19
CA THR A 27 -20.86 22.28 9.60
C THR A 27 -20.66 22.33 8.09
N GLU A 28 -19.41 22.29 7.60
CA GLU A 28 -19.10 22.25 6.17
C GLU A 28 -19.73 21.04 5.47
N ILE A 29 -19.67 19.87 6.12
CA ILE A 29 -20.30 18.66 5.56
C ILE A 29 -21.82 18.79 5.53
N ALA A 30 -22.42 19.38 6.57
CA ALA A 30 -23.88 19.61 6.64
C ALA A 30 -24.36 20.55 5.52
N GLU A 31 -23.63 21.61 5.24
CA GLU A 31 -23.89 22.53 4.13
C GLU A 31 -23.84 21.78 2.78
N GLN A 32 -22.80 20.96 2.54
CA GLN A 32 -22.69 20.14 1.33
C GLN A 32 -23.81 19.11 1.21
N CYS A 33 -24.25 18.55 2.34
CA CYS A 33 -25.31 17.55 2.39
C CYS A 33 -26.73 18.16 2.45
N GLY A 34 -26.89 19.47 2.61
CA GLY A 34 -28.19 20.14 2.69
C GLY A 34 -29.04 19.65 3.86
N THR A 35 -28.42 19.39 5.03
CA THR A 35 -29.11 18.89 6.23
C THR A 35 -28.53 19.49 7.51
N SER A 36 -29.08 19.12 8.67
CA SER A 36 -28.63 19.70 9.94
C SER A 36 -27.25 19.19 10.38
N VAL A 37 -26.46 20.07 11.02
CA VAL A 37 -25.15 19.72 11.59
C VAL A 37 -25.25 18.56 12.59
N ALA A 38 -26.33 18.56 13.43
CA ALA A 38 -26.54 17.49 14.41
C ALA A 38 -26.73 16.11 13.74
N THR A 39 -27.49 16.06 12.63
CA THR A 39 -27.71 14.84 11.88
C THR A 39 -26.40 14.32 11.26
N VAL A 40 -25.64 15.20 10.59
CA VAL A 40 -24.37 14.85 9.94
C VAL A 40 -23.33 14.42 10.98
N ALA A 41 -23.20 15.16 12.09
CA ALA A 41 -22.25 14.81 13.14
C ALA A 41 -22.55 13.45 13.76
N ARG A 42 -23.81 13.16 14.06
CA ARG A 42 -24.24 11.88 14.63
C ARG A 42 -23.94 10.72 13.66
N ARG A 43 -24.34 10.84 12.38
CA ARG A 43 -24.14 9.80 11.35
C ARG A 43 -22.66 9.64 11.01
N GLY A 44 -21.93 10.70 10.75
CA GLY A 44 -20.51 10.65 10.43
C GLY A 44 -19.67 10.04 11.56
N GLN A 45 -19.97 10.40 12.82
CA GLN A 45 -19.33 9.76 13.97
C GLN A 45 -19.70 8.28 14.09
N GLN A 46 -20.93 7.88 13.74
CA GLN A 46 -21.34 6.48 13.73
C GLN A 46 -20.53 5.69 12.70
N LEU A 47 -20.44 6.18 11.45
CA LEU A 47 -19.66 5.56 10.37
C LEU A 47 -18.19 5.36 10.76
N LEU A 48 -17.60 6.33 11.45
CA LEU A 48 -16.23 6.25 11.96
C LEU A 48 -16.08 5.23 13.09
N ARG A 49 -17.02 5.23 14.07
CA ARG A 49 -16.98 4.26 15.20
C ARG A 49 -17.22 2.83 14.75
N ASP A 50 -18.13 2.63 13.82
CA ASP A 50 -18.45 1.31 13.28
C ASP A 50 -17.37 0.77 12.32
N GLY A 51 -16.36 1.60 12.02
CA GLY A 51 -15.28 1.25 11.12
C GLY A 51 -15.74 1.02 9.68
N VAL A 52 -16.87 1.63 9.26
CA VAL A 52 -17.27 1.67 7.85
C VAL A 52 -16.38 2.64 7.09
N VAL A 53 -15.97 3.71 7.76
CA VAL A 53 -15.09 4.74 7.22
C VAL A 53 -13.92 4.93 8.16
N ARG A 54 -12.72 5.11 7.59
CA ARG A 54 -11.52 5.48 8.34
C ARG A 54 -10.84 6.68 7.69
N VAL A 55 -10.62 7.72 8.48
CA VAL A 55 -9.78 8.85 8.08
C VAL A 55 -8.38 8.61 8.63
N ALA A 56 -7.38 8.72 7.78
CA ALA A 56 -5.98 8.47 8.13
C ALA A 56 -5.05 9.43 7.42
N VAL A 57 -3.86 9.63 7.97
CA VAL A 57 -2.74 10.31 7.29
C VAL A 57 -1.79 9.26 6.78
N MET A 58 -1.39 9.40 5.52
CA MET A 58 -0.43 8.54 4.85
C MET A 58 0.77 9.36 4.38
N PRO A 59 2.01 8.89 4.56
CA PRO A 59 3.16 9.51 3.94
C PRO A 59 3.15 9.26 2.43
N ASP A 60 3.63 10.23 1.66
CA ASP A 60 3.96 10.02 0.25
C ASP A 60 5.40 9.49 0.15
N ILE A 61 5.53 8.18 0.00
CA ILE A 61 6.84 7.52 -0.09
C ILE A 61 7.14 6.98 -1.49
N GLN A 62 6.27 7.28 -2.46
CA GLN A 62 6.34 6.62 -3.78
C GLN A 62 7.60 6.92 -4.58
N HIS A 63 8.34 7.97 -4.23
CA HIS A 63 9.51 8.39 -5.01
C HIS A 63 10.66 8.89 -4.14
N GLY A 64 10.70 8.47 -2.88
CA GLY A 64 11.63 9.01 -1.87
C GLY A 64 13.10 8.66 -2.04
N GLY A 65 13.48 7.93 -3.06
CA GLY A 65 14.89 7.61 -3.32
C GLY A 65 15.55 6.62 -2.36
N GLU A 66 15.01 6.44 -1.16
CA GLU A 66 15.55 5.56 -0.11
C GLU A 66 14.91 4.17 -0.07
N SER A 67 13.81 3.99 -0.79
CA SER A 67 13.10 2.71 -0.88
C SER A 67 12.56 2.46 -2.27
N ASP A 68 12.39 1.19 -2.59
CA ASP A 68 11.78 0.71 -3.81
C ASP A 68 10.45 0.02 -3.49
N LEU A 69 9.46 0.19 -4.36
CA LEU A 69 8.15 -0.42 -4.23
C LEU A 69 8.08 -1.66 -5.14
N PHE A 70 7.72 -2.80 -4.56
CA PHE A 70 7.57 -4.06 -5.27
C PHE A 70 6.13 -4.53 -5.23
N ILE A 71 5.62 -4.96 -6.37
CA ILE A 71 4.33 -5.61 -6.50
C ILE A 71 4.54 -7.12 -6.38
N LEU A 72 3.88 -7.73 -5.41
CA LEU A 72 3.91 -9.15 -5.14
C LEU A 72 2.58 -9.77 -5.56
N ARG A 73 2.65 -10.75 -6.48
CA ARG A 73 1.51 -11.58 -6.87
C ARG A 73 1.73 -12.96 -6.29
N ILE A 74 0.93 -13.30 -5.27
CA ILE A 74 1.12 -14.49 -4.45
C ILE A 74 0.04 -15.51 -4.79
N THR A 75 0.46 -16.72 -5.13
CA THR A 75 -0.41 -17.88 -5.30
C THR A 75 -0.32 -18.73 -4.04
N CYS A 76 -1.46 -19.10 -3.50
CA CYS A 76 -1.58 -19.86 -2.25
C CYS A 76 -1.96 -21.33 -2.52
N ALA A 77 -1.66 -22.21 -1.59
CA ALA A 77 -2.25 -23.54 -1.56
C ALA A 77 -3.77 -23.41 -1.34
N PRO A 78 -4.60 -24.28 -1.95
CA PRO A 78 -6.05 -24.23 -1.80
C PRO A 78 -6.48 -24.21 -0.32
N GLY A 79 -7.35 -23.25 0.03
CA GLY A 79 -7.87 -23.08 1.39
C GLY A 79 -6.94 -22.35 2.37
N THR A 80 -5.76 -21.90 1.94
CA THR A 80 -4.81 -21.20 2.83
C THR A 80 -4.78 -19.69 2.65
N GLN A 81 -5.53 -19.15 1.69
CA GLN A 81 -5.51 -17.73 1.30
C GLN A 81 -5.71 -16.80 2.51
N MET A 82 -6.71 -17.07 3.35
CA MET A 82 -7.00 -16.23 4.51
C MET A 82 -5.91 -16.31 5.59
N ARG A 83 -5.27 -17.47 5.75
CA ARG A 83 -4.15 -17.64 6.68
C ARG A 83 -2.92 -16.84 6.21
N VAL A 84 -2.56 -16.95 4.93
CA VAL A 84 -1.47 -16.19 4.33
C VAL A 84 -1.75 -14.69 4.40
N LEU A 85 -2.98 -14.27 4.07
CA LEU A 85 -3.42 -12.89 4.15
C LEU A 85 -3.31 -12.34 5.58
N GLY A 86 -3.75 -13.12 6.58
CA GLY A 86 -3.62 -12.77 8.00
C GLY A 86 -2.17 -12.62 8.45
N ALA A 87 -1.27 -13.51 8.03
CA ALA A 87 0.16 -13.40 8.32
C ALA A 87 0.78 -12.13 7.72
N LEU A 88 0.39 -11.79 6.49
CA LEU A 88 0.85 -10.57 5.81
C LEU A 88 0.23 -9.29 6.39
N ALA A 89 -0.96 -9.34 6.98
CA ALA A 89 -1.66 -8.18 7.51
C ALA A 89 -0.87 -7.45 8.62
N HIS A 90 -0.01 -8.18 9.34
CA HIS A 90 0.84 -7.62 10.41
C HIS A 90 2.04 -6.80 9.90
N ARG A 91 2.35 -6.91 8.61
CA ARG A 91 3.51 -6.23 8.05
C ARG A 91 3.23 -4.75 7.84
N VAL A 92 4.05 -3.92 8.46
CA VAL A 92 3.95 -2.45 8.35
C VAL A 92 4.54 -1.89 7.05
N ASP A 93 5.40 -2.68 6.39
CA ASP A 93 6.04 -2.34 5.13
C ASP A 93 5.15 -2.59 3.90
N LEU A 94 3.95 -3.14 4.08
CA LEU A 94 2.98 -3.29 3.00
C LEU A 94 2.14 -2.03 2.82
N ARG A 95 2.26 -1.40 1.64
CA ARG A 95 1.44 -0.26 1.23
C ARG A 95 0.03 -0.69 0.82
N PHE A 96 -0.08 -1.84 0.16
CA PHE A 96 -1.34 -2.47 -0.23
C PHE A 96 -1.31 -3.96 0.11
N LEU A 97 -2.45 -4.51 0.48
CA LEU A 97 -2.65 -5.94 0.65
C LEU A 97 -4.13 -6.26 0.37
N GLY A 98 -4.38 -7.13 -0.58
CA GLY A 98 -5.73 -7.53 -0.96
C GLY A 98 -5.82 -8.98 -1.41
N LEU A 99 -6.98 -9.60 -1.14
CA LEU A 99 -7.39 -10.87 -1.70
C LEU A 99 -8.03 -10.60 -3.07
N VAL A 100 -7.62 -11.34 -4.08
CA VAL A 100 -8.10 -11.16 -5.46
C VAL A 100 -8.46 -12.50 -6.11
N THR A 101 -9.15 -12.43 -7.25
CA THR A 101 -9.37 -13.59 -8.13
C THR A 101 -8.37 -13.63 -9.28
N GLY A 102 -8.36 -14.70 -10.07
CA GLY A 102 -7.64 -14.76 -11.35
C GLY A 102 -6.34 -15.55 -11.27
N ALA A 103 -5.26 -15.01 -11.82
CA ALA A 103 -3.99 -15.72 -11.98
C ALA A 103 -3.19 -15.89 -10.67
N TYR A 104 -3.54 -15.17 -9.63
CA TYR A 104 -2.97 -15.22 -8.29
C TYR A 104 -4.05 -14.90 -7.24
N ASP A 105 -3.79 -15.23 -5.98
CA ASP A 105 -4.78 -15.12 -4.91
C ASP A 105 -4.63 -13.81 -4.11
N ILE A 106 -3.40 -13.33 -3.92
CA ILE A 106 -3.11 -12.16 -3.11
C ILE A 106 -2.24 -11.20 -3.92
N LEU A 107 -2.67 -9.93 -3.91
CA LEU A 107 -1.86 -8.80 -4.39
C LEU A 107 -1.35 -8.03 -3.19
N ALA A 108 -0.03 -7.79 -3.16
CA ALA A 108 0.57 -6.92 -2.16
C ALA A 108 1.55 -5.93 -2.81
N GLU A 109 1.68 -4.75 -2.21
CA GLU A 109 2.72 -3.79 -2.55
C GLU A 109 3.65 -3.65 -1.35
N LEU A 110 4.87 -4.12 -1.52
CA LEU A 110 5.91 -4.14 -0.50
C LEU A 110 6.89 -2.97 -0.72
N ASN A 111 7.05 -2.16 0.29
CA ASN A 111 8.06 -1.11 0.33
C ASN A 111 9.34 -1.64 0.96
N VAL A 112 10.44 -1.65 0.21
CA VAL A 112 11.73 -2.17 0.67
C VAL A 112 12.74 -1.04 0.65
N ARG A 113 13.38 -0.77 1.78
CA ARG A 113 14.46 0.20 1.85
C ARG A 113 15.66 -0.31 1.04
N LYS A 114 16.41 0.60 0.42
CA LYS A 114 17.58 0.23 -0.39
C LYS A 114 18.73 -0.39 0.40
N ASP A 115 18.77 -0.13 1.71
CA ASP A 115 19.72 -0.76 2.65
C ASP A 115 19.23 -2.12 3.19
N ASP A 116 17.94 -2.48 2.99
CA ASP A 116 17.39 -3.78 3.36
C ASP A 116 17.74 -4.86 2.31
N SER A 117 17.81 -6.10 2.77
CA SER A 117 17.98 -7.25 1.86
C SER A 117 16.63 -7.62 1.22
N LEU A 118 16.45 -7.27 -0.05
CA LEU A 118 15.28 -7.69 -0.83
C LEU A 118 15.09 -9.22 -0.81
N HIS A 119 16.22 -9.98 -0.91
CA HIS A 119 16.16 -11.44 -0.82
C HIS A 119 15.55 -11.91 0.50
N SER A 120 15.98 -11.34 1.64
CA SER A 120 15.42 -11.69 2.94
C SER A 120 13.93 -11.36 3.02
N ARG A 121 13.54 -10.16 2.58
CA ARG A 121 12.13 -9.73 2.59
C ARG A 121 11.23 -10.64 1.76
N ILE A 122 11.67 -11.07 0.58
CA ILE A 122 10.86 -11.91 -0.30
C ILE A 122 10.94 -13.39 0.10
N VAL A 123 12.15 -13.95 0.22
CA VAL A 123 12.33 -15.41 0.38
C VAL A 123 12.05 -15.84 1.82
N ASN A 124 12.66 -15.16 2.81
CA ASN A 124 12.57 -15.60 4.20
C ASN A 124 11.30 -15.14 4.91
N GLU A 125 10.70 -14.02 4.46
CA GLU A 125 9.58 -13.41 5.18
C GLU A 125 8.24 -13.53 4.45
N VAL A 126 8.22 -13.61 3.12
CA VAL A 126 6.98 -13.77 2.34
C VAL A 126 6.83 -15.20 1.84
N GLN A 127 7.83 -15.73 1.11
CA GLN A 127 7.71 -17.08 0.53
C GLN A 127 7.77 -18.19 1.60
N ALA A 128 8.36 -17.92 2.76
CA ALA A 128 8.38 -18.84 3.89
C ALA A 128 7.05 -18.94 4.66
N ILE A 129 6.07 -18.07 4.37
CA ILE A 129 4.74 -18.18 5.00
C ILE A 129 4.07 -19.48 4.55
N ASP A 130 3.67 -20.29 5.53
CA ASP A 130 2.98 -21.56 5.26
C ASP A 130 1.71 -21.33 4.47
N GLY A 131 1.58 -22.00 3.32
CA GLY A 131 0.51 -21.84 2.36
C GLY A 131 0.88 -21.00 1.13
N VAL A 132 2.00 -20.31 1.10
CA VAL A 132 2.50 -19.67 -0.13
C VAL A 132 3.11 -20.72 -1.04
N GLN A 133 2.58 -20.84 -2.27
CA GLN A 133 3.13 -21.72 -3.30
C GLN A 133 4.08 -21.00 -4.24
N ARG A 134 3.74 -19.76 -4.60
CA ARG A 134 4.54 -18.93 -5.52
C ARG A 134 4.35 -17.46 -5.20
N CYS A 135 5.42 -16.69 -5.33
CA CYS A 135 5.41 -15.23 -5.24
C CYS A 135 6.18 -14.66 -6.42
N ASN A 136 5.46 -14.03 -7.35
CA ASN A 136 6.08 -13.24 -8.41
C ASN A 136 6.24 -11.82 -7.90
N THR A 137 7.42 -11.24 -8.11
CA THR A 137 7.80 -9.93 -7.57
C THR A 137 8.27 -9.03 -8.69
N ASP A 138 7.61 -7.89 -8.86
CA ASP A 138 7.91 -6.90 -9.89
C ASP A 138 8.26 -5.56 -9.26
N LEU A 139 9.34 -4.93 -9.71
CA LEU A 139 9.72 -3.58 -9.30
C LEU A 139 8.77 -2.57 -9.94
N THR A 140 8.23 -1.65 -9.14
CA THR A 140 7.51 -0.48 -9.63
C THR A 140 8.50 0.56 -10.12
N LEU A 141 8.42 0.92 -11.41
CA LEU A 141 9.32 1.88 -12.06
C LEU A 141 8.83 3.32 -11.91
N ASN A 142 7.52 3.51 -12.05
CA ASN A 142 6.88 4.82 -11.95
C ASN A 142 5.40 4.68 -11.62
N THR A 143 4.88 5.61 -10.82
CA THR A 143 3.44 5.72 -10.54
C THR A 143 2.88 6.95 -11.23
N TYR A 144 1.84 6.77 -12.04
CA TYR A 144 1.20 7.83 -12.84
C TYR A 144 -0.05 8.39 -12.17
N LYS A 145 -0.72 7.59 -11.35
CA LYS A 145 -1.94 8.00 -10.64
C LYS A 145 -2.10 7.29 -9.32
N VAL A 146 -2.50 8.05 -8.29
CA VAL A 146 -3.07 7.56 -7.04
C VAL A 146 -4.24 8.46 -6.69
N ALA A 147 -5.48 7.99 -6.83
CA ALA A 147 -6.67 8.75 -6.48
C ALA A 147 -7.18 8.30 -5.10
N HIS A 148 -7.07 9.18 -4.11
CA HIS A 148 -7.60 8.94 -2.77
C HIS A 148 -9.07 9.37 -2.64
N ASP A 149 -9.53 10.24 -3.53
CA ASP A 149 -10.87 10.81 -3.62
C ASP A 149 -11.69 10.22 -4.79
N TRP A 150 -11.42 8.96 -5.09
CA TRP A 150 -11.94 8.28 -6.28
C TRP A 150 -13.48 8.34 -6.41
N SER A 151 -14.24 8.35 -5.32
CA SER A 151 -15.71 8.40 -5.37
C SER A 151 -16.25 9.76 -5.81
N GLN A 152 -15.48 10.86 -5.62
CA GLN A 152 -15.89 12.18 -6.08
C GLN A 152 -16.01 12.28 -7.60
N GLN A 153 -15.29 11.41 -8.33
CA GLN A 153 -15.32 11.37 -9.78
C GLN A 153 -16.70 10.97 -10.34
N PHE A 154 -17.55 10.37 -9.51
CA PHE A 154 -18.89 9.91 -9.86
C PHE A 154 -20.00 10.78 -9.25
N GLY A 155 -19.66 11.78 -8.44
CA GLY A 155 -20.61 12.76 -7.90
C GLY A 155 -21.05 13.77 -8.97
N THR A 156 -22.23 14.38 -8.76
CA THR A 156 -22.78 15.44 -9.63
C THR A 156 -22.01 16.78 -9.54
N GLY A 157 -21.03 16.87 -8.65
CA GLY A 157 -20.15 18.02 -8.51
C GLY A 157 -19.13 18.07 -9.66
N SER A 158 -18.89 19.26 -10.17
CA SER A 158 -17.80 19.57 -11.11
C SER A 158 -16.45 19.32 -10.41
N GLY A 159 -16.08 18.05 -10.24
CA GLY A 159 -14.79 17.68 -9.69
C GLY A 159 -13.70 18.31 -10.56
N GLN A 160 -13.02 19.30 -10.02
CA GLN A 160 -11.81 19.85 -10.63
C GLN A 160 -10.91 18.67 -10.99
N LYS A 161 -10.53 18.59 -12.26
CA LYS A 161 -9.44 17.72 -12.72
C LYS A 161 -8.19 18.12 -11.93
N ARG A 162 -7.98 17.54 -10.78
CA ARG A 162 -6.66 17.52 -10.17
C ARG A 162 -5.85 16.53 -11.00
N SER A 163 -5.08 17.04 -11.94
CA SER A 163 -3.88 16.32 -12.38
C SER A 163 -3.04 16.18 -11.10
N VAL A 164 -3.03 14.99 -10.54
CA VAL A 164 -2.13 14.69 -9.43
C VAL A 164 -0.76 14.64 -10.06
N GLU A 165 -0.03 15.77 -10.07
CA GLU A 165 1.41 15.70 -10.18
C GLU A 165 1.86 14.84 -9.01
N VAL A 166 2.37 13.66 -9.32
CA VAL A 166 2.89 12.75 -8.31
C VAL A 166 4.06 13.46 -7.65
N HIS A 167 3.84 13.95 -6.43
CA HIS A 167 4.87 14.62 -5.66
C HIS A 167 5.99 13.63 -5.33
N ARG A 168 7.22 14.02 -5.60
CA ARG A 168 8.41 13.25 -5.22
C ARG A 168 8.88 13.74 -3.88
N CYS A 169 8.50 13.04 -2.83
CA CYS A 169 8.94 13.33 -1.47
C CYS A 169 10.21 12.52 -1.15
N ALA A 170 11.23 13.18 -0.60
CA ALA A 170 12.38 12.48 -0.02
C ALA A 170 12.10 12.21 1.47
N PRO A 171 11.93 10.95 1.92
CA PRO A 171 11.60 10.62 3.31
C PRO A 171 12.62 11.15 4.33
N SER A 172 13.86 11.31 3.89
CA SER A 172 14.96 11.86 4.72
C SER A 172 14.73 13.27 5.27
N HIS A 173 13.69 14.00 4.79
CA HIS A 173 13.36 15.30 5.33
C HIS A 173 12.41 15.27 6.53
N PHE A 174 11.82 14.11 6.85
CA PHE A 174 11.02 13.95 8.06
C PHE A 174 11.93 13.89 9.29
N ASP A 175 11.66 14.75 10.26
CA ASP A 175 12.30 14.63 11.55
C ASP A 175 11.53 13.65 12.48
N PRO A 176 12.10 13.26 13.65
CA PRO A 176 11.42 12.33 14.56
C PRO A 176 10.05 12.82 15.07
N ALA A 177 9.81 14.13 15.11
CA ALA A 177 8.51 14.66 15.51
C ALA A 177 7.49 14.52 14.37
N ASP A 178 7.93 14.69 13.12
CA ASP A 178 7.08 14.50 11.95
C ASP A 178 6.62 13.03 11.86
N HIS A 179 7.53 12.06 12.06
CA HIS A 179 7.17 10.65 12.11
C HIS A 179 6.12 10.36 13.18
N LYS A 180 6.31 10.84 14.41
CA LYS A 180 5.34 10.64 15.49
C LYS A 180 3.97 11.28 15.19
N ILE A 181 3.93 12.45 14.54
CA ILE A 181 2.67 13.06 14.10
C ILE A 181 1.98 12.18 13.06
N ILE A 182 2.72 11.69 12.07
CA ILE A 182 2.21 10.81 11.03
C ILE A 182 1.66 9.52 11.65
N ASP A 183 2.41 8.87 12.54
CA ASP A 183 2.01 7.63 13.21
C ASP A 183 0.69 7.79 14.00
N LEU A 184 0.59 8.84 14.81
CA LEU A 184 -0.63 9.11 15.57
C LEU A 184 -1.83 9.36 14.65
N MET A 185 -1.61 10.06 13.53
CA MET A 185 -2.67 10.38 12.58
C MET A 185 -2.95 9.27 11.55
N ALA A 186 -2.06 8.30 11.39
CA ALA A 186 -2.35 7.07 10.65
C ALA A 186 -3.41 6.22 11.39
N GLY A 187 -3.42 6.28 12.73
CA GLY A 187 -4.45 5.68 13.57
C GLY A 187 -5.78 6.41 13.50
N ASP A 188 -5.77 7.74 13.65
CA ASP A 188 -6.93 8.63 13.58
C ASP A 188 -6.57 9.95 12.91
N GLY A 189 -6.86 10.07 11.61
CA GLY A 189 -6.62 11.29 10.84
C GLY A 189 -7.46 12.49 11.28
N ARG A 190 -8.50 12.29 12.11
CA ARG A 190 -9.33 13.35 12.70
C ARG A 190 -8.92 13.72 14.13
N ALA A 191 -7.89 13.05 14.69
CA ALA A 191 -7.35 13.39 16.00
C ALA A 191 -7.08 14.89 16.11
N SER A 192 -7.42 15.51 17.26
CA SER A 192 -7.20 16.95 17.46
C SER A 192 -5.70 17.25 17.55
N PHE A 193 -5.26 18.36 17.00
CA PHE A 193 -3.86 18.78 17.16
C PHE A 193 -3.48 18.94 18.63
N ARG A 194 -4.44 19.30 19.48
CA ARG A 194 -4.26 19.38 20.93
C ARG A 194 -3.97 18.01 21.55
N SER A 195 -4.70 16.94 21.18
CA SER A 195 -4.45 15.60 21.71
C SER A 195 -3.08 15.08 21.26
N ILE A 196 -2.71 15.31 20.01
CA ILE A 196 -1.40 14.96 19.47
C ILE A 196 -0.30 15.73 20.20
N ALA A 197 -0.48 17.04 20.39
CA ALA A 197 0.47 17.90 21.10
C ALA A 197 0.70 17.42 22.54
N THR A 198 -0.39 17.03 23.22
CA THR A 198 -0.32 16.47 24.59
C THR A 198 0.48 15.14 24.60
N ALA A 199 0.21 14.24 23.63
CA ALA A 199 0.93 12.97 23.52
C ALA A 199 2.42 13.15 23.21
N LEU A 200 2.78 14.20 22.48
CA LEU A 200 4.18 14.49 22.09
C LEU A 200 4.93 15.43 23.06
N GLY A 201 4.23 16.02 24.05
CA GLY A 201 4.83 17.02 24.96
C GLY A 201 5.25 18.31 24.27
N VAL A 202 4.52 18.74 23.21
CA VAL A 202 4.77 19.96 22.43
C VAL A 202 3.57 20.89 22.41
N ASN A 203 3.71 22.09 21.83
CA ASN A 203 2.59 23.01 21.67
C ASN A 203 1.70 22.61 20.49
N GLU A 204 0.37 22.83 20.61
CA GLU A 204 -0.61 22.58 19.55
C GLU A 204 -0.25 23.31 18.25
N SER A 205 0.20 24.57 18.33
CA SER A 205 0.62 25.36 17.18
C SER A 205 1.80 24.73 16.42
N THR A 206 2.69 24.04 17.13
CA THR A 206 3.81 23.32 16.52
C THR A 206 3.32 22.14 15.70
N VAL A 207 2.41 21.32 16.24
CA VAL A 207 1.81 20.17 15.53
C VAL A 207 1.06 20.66 14.30
N ARG A 208 0.21 21.66 14.45
CA ARG A 208 -0.58 22.24 13.36
C ARG A 208 0.33 22.73 12.22
N ARG A 209 1.33 23.57 12.53
CA ARG A 209 2.26 24.11 11.52
C ARG A 209 3.01 22.99 10.78
N ARG A 210 3.50 21.97 11.50
CA ARG A 210 4.19 20.82 10.89
C ARG A 210 3.27 20.07 9.95
N PHE A 211 2.09 19.70 10.41
CA PHE A 211 1.10 19.02 9.60
C PHE A 211 0.74 19.80 8.33
N GLU A 212 0.41 21.09 8.45
CA GLU A 212 0.08 21.97 7.33
C GLU A 212 1.26 22.11 6.34
N THR A 213 2.49 22.18 6.85
CA THR A 213 3.70 22.23 6.01
C THR A 213 3.87 20.93 5.23
N LEU A 214 3.78 19.77 5.89
CA LEU A 214 3.92 18.47 5.24
C LEU A 214 2.82 18.23 4.22
N GLN A 215 1.58 18.56 4.55
CA GLN A 215 0.44 18.44 3.64
C GLN A 215 0.56 19.40 2.45
N GLY A 216 0.92 20.65 2.69
CA GLY A 216 1.08 21.67 1.64
C GLY A 216 2.22 21.35 0.67
N ARG A 217 3.24 20.61 1.12
CA ARG A 217 4.32 20.10 0.28
C ARG A 217 4.00 18.78 -0.40
N GLY A 218 2.83 18.17 -0.13
CA GLY A 218 2.46 16.85 -0.64
C GLY A 218 3.25 15.69 -0.02
N CYS A 219 3.92 15.91 1.11
CA CYS A 219 4.69 14.86 1.79
C CYS A 219 3.79 13.88 2.55
N ILE A 220 2.58 14.31 2.88
CA ILE A 220 1.54 13.50 3.50
C ILE A 220 0.20 13.74 2.81
N HIS A 221 -0.62 12.73 2.79
CA HIS A 221 -1.98 12.77 2.28
C HIS A 221 -2.98 12.43 3.39
N LEU A 222 -3.98 13.28 3.56
CA LEU A 222 -5.15 12.95 4.38
C LEU A 222 -6.13 12.18 3.50
N VAL A 223 -6.43 10.95 3.88
CA VAL A 223 -7.26 10.06 3.09
C VAL A 223 -8.44 9.55 3.90
N THR A 224 -9.56 9.34 3.22
CA THR A 224 -10.74 8.69 3.79
C THR A 224 -10.93 7.35 3.10
N LEU A 225 -10.67 6.28 3.84
CA LEU A 225 -10.83 4.91 3.39
C LEU A 225 -12.27 4.47 3.60
N VAL A 226 -12.84 3.85 2.58
CA VAL A 226 -14.17 3.24 2.56
C VAL A 226 -14.15 2.07 1.58
N PRO A 227 -14.82 0.95 1.87
CA PRO A 227 -14.94 -0.13 0.89
C PRO A 227 -15.81 0.32 -0.28
N ALA A 228 -15.38 -0.01 -1.50
CA ALA A 228 -16.09 0.38 -2.72
C ALA A 228 -17.58 -0.06 -2.72
N PRO A 229 -17.93 -1.29 -2.28
CA PRO A 229 -19.32 -1.72 -2.21
C PRO A 229 -20.20 -0.88 -1.28
N ALA A 230 -19.67 -0.32 -0.20
CA ALA A 230 -20.45 0.55 0.70
C ALA A 230 -20.97 1.83 0.00
N LEU A 231 -20.24 2.29 -1.02
CA LEU A 231 -20.65 3.42 -1.86
C LEU A 231 -21.45 3.00 -3.11
N GLY A 232 -21.76 1.69 -3.26
CA GLY A 232 -22.53 1.17 -4.40
C GLY A 232 -21.67 0.90 -5.63
N PHE A 233 -20.35 0.73 -5.49
CA PHE A 233 -19.46 0.29 -6.56
C PHE A 233 -19.23 -1.21 -6.43
N GLU A 234 -19.77 -1.97 -7.38
CA GLU A 234 -19.75 -3.44 -7.32
C GLU A 234 -18.42 -4.03 -7.80
N SER A 235 -17.67 -3.26 -8.58
CA SER A 235 -16.48 -3.76 -9.27
C SER A 235 -15.24 -2.95 -8.93
N GLU A 236 -14.31 -3.61 -8.24
CA GLU A 236 -12.93 -3.16 -8.05
C GLU A 236 -12.01 -4.19 -8.72
N ILE A 237 -11.31 -3.77 -9.77
CA ILE A 237 -10.58 -4.63 -10.68
C ILE A 237 -9.13 -4.21 -10.76
N ILE A 238 -8.22 -5.17 -10.66
CA ILE A 238 -6.82 -4.98 -11.02
C ILE A 238 -6.63 -5.48 -12.44
N LEU A 239 -6.08 -4.61 -13.28
CA LEU A 239 -5.70 -4.90 -14.66
C LEU A 239 -4.18 -4.93 -14.75
N ASP A 240 -3.64 -6.06 -15.18
CA ASP A 240 -2.25 -6.20 -15.58
C ASP A 240 -2.18 -6.10 -17.11
N ILE A 241 -1.58 -5.03 -17.63
CA ILE A 241 -1.70 -4.61 -19.02
C ILE A 241 -0.35 -4.74 -19.72
N SER A 242 -0.31 -5.50 -20.80
CA SER A 242 0.84 -5.61 -21.70
C SER A 242 0.82 -4.47 -22.70
N VAL A 243 1.92 -3.75 -22.81
CA VAL A 243 2.03 -2.54 -23.67
C VAL A 243 3.32 -2.59 -24.48
N THR A 244 3.26 -2.10 -25.72
CA THR A 244 4.45 -1.85 -26.54
C THR A 244 5.39 -0.89 -25.78
N PRO A 245 6.67 -1.26 -25.52
CA PRO A 245 7.57 -0.48 -24.66
C PRO A 245 7.70 1.00 -25.05
N ALA A 246 7.73 1.31 -26.34
CA ALA A 246 7.83 2.70 -26.85
C ALA A 246 6.58 3.55 -26.52
N LEU A 247 5.44 2.94 -26.25
CA LEU A 247 4.16 3.62 -25.99
C LEU A 247 3.72 3.55 -24.51
N LEU A 248 4.53 2.93 -23.65
CA LEU A 248 4.20 2.71 -22.23
C LEU A 248 3.82 4.02 -21.52
N ASP A 249 4.65 5.06 -21.61
CA ASP A 249 4.40 6.35 -20.96
C ASP A 249 3.10 7.01 -21.47
N SER A 250 2.87 6.97 -22.78
CA SER A 250 1.67 7.52 -23.41
C SER A 250 0.41 6.81 -22.93
N VAL A 251 0.41 5.46 -22.95
CA VAL A 251 -0.72 4.64 -22.50
C VAL A 251 -1.00 4.88 -21.02
N ALA A 252 0.04 4.89 -20.18
CA ALA A 252 -0.11 5.10 -18.75
C ALA A 252 -0.72 6.47 -18.42
N ARG A 253 -0.25 7.54 -19.09
CA ARG A 253 -0.81 8.89 -18.93
C ARG A 253 -2.26 8.96 -19.39
N GLN A 254 -2.61 8.32 -20.50
CA GLN A 254 -4.00 8.26 -20.96
C GLN A 254 -4.87 7.52 -19.95
N LEU A 255 -4.48 6.34 -19.46
CA LEU A 255 -5.20 5.61 -18.43
C LEU A 255 -5.40 6.45 -17.16
N ALA A 256 -4.40 7.23 -16.76
CA ALA A 256 -4.48 8.10 -15.59
C ALA A 256 -5.58 9.19 -15.72
N THR A 257 -6.04 9.53 -16.93
CA THR A 257 -7.12 10.52 -17.13
C THR A 257 -8.53 9.96 -16.95
N TYR A 258 -8.69 8.63 -16.99
CA TYR A 258 -10.03 8.04 -16.95
C TYR A 258 -10.63 8.05 -15.54
N ARG A 259 -11.96 8.31 -15.53
CA ARG A 259 -12.77 8.14 -14.33
C ARG A 259 -12.79 6.66 -13.93
N GLY A 260 -12.82 6.39 -12.64
CA GLY A 260 -12.79 5.01 -12.15
C GLY A 260 -11.39 4.41 -12.08
N VAL A 261 -10.44 4.87 -12.88
CA VAL A 261 -9.03 4.49 -12.70
C VAL A 261 -8.50 5.17 -11.45
N ARG A 262 -8.22 4.36 -10.45
CA ARG A 262 -7.75 4.78 -9.14
C ARG A 262 -6.24 4.78 -9.02
N TYR A 263 -5.59 3.81 -9.62
CA TYR A 263 -4.14 3.63 -9.58
C TYR A 263 -3.60 3.22 -10.95
N VAL A 264 -2.46 3.76 -11.34
CA VAL A 264 -1.69 3.36 -12.51
C VAL A 264 -0.22 3.39 -12.18
N ALA A 265 0.47 2.27 -12.37
CA ALA A 265 1.90 2.17 -12.20
C ALA A 265 2.56 1.38 -13.34
N ALA A 266 3.75 1.82 -13.75
CA ALA A 266 4.64 1.03 -14.59
C ALA A 266 5.46 0.09 -13.73
N THR A 267 5.61 -1.15 -14.19
CA THR A 267 6.31 -2.21 -13.50
C THR A 267 7.37 -2.86 -14.39
N LEU A 268 8.40 -3.40 -13.76
CA LEU A 268 9.42 -4.18 -14.46
C LEU A 268 8.94 -5.63 -14.60
N SER A 269 7.94 -5.84 -15.45
CA SER A 269 7.38 -7.16 -15.73
C SER A 269 6.95 -7.29 -17.19
N HIS A 270 6.52 -8.49 -17.60
CA HIS A 270 5.93 -8.71 -18.92
C HIS A 270 4.67 -7.86 -19.13
N ASN A 271 3.82 -7.76 -18.09
CA ASN A 271 2.70 -6.82 -18.07
C ASN A 271 3.18 -5.48 -17.51
N ALA A 272 3.65 -4.62 -18.40
CA ALA A 272 4.40 -3.43 -18.03
C ALA A 272 3.61 -2.38 -17.24
N LEU A 273 2.26 -2.45 -17.22
CA LEU A 273 1.40 -1.56 -16.44
C LEU A 273 0.47 -2.35 -15.52
N MET A 274 0.33 -1.88 -14.29
CA MET A 274 -0.75 -2.25 -13.38
C MET A 274 -1.72 -1.08 -13.25
N CYS A 275 -3.02 -1.36 -13.39
CA CYS A 275 -4.08 -0.38 -13.29
C CYS A 275 -5.19 -0.90 -12.35
N GLU A 276 -5.57 -0.10 -11.36
CA GLU A 276 -6.74 -0.37 -10.51
C GLU A 276 -7.92 0.45 -11.00
N LEU A 277 -9.01 -0.23 -11.30
CA LEU A 277 -10.27 0.33 -11.78
C LEU A 277 -11.38 0.09 -10.76
N ILE A 278 -12.10 1.13 -10.37
CA ILE A 278 -13.30 1.05 -9.53
C ILE A 278 -14.46 1.64 -10.33
N VAL A 279 -15.49 0.83 -10.57
CA VAL A 279 -16.67 1.23 -11.35
C VAL A 279 -17.95 0.70 -10.72
N PRO A 280 -19.12 1.34 -10.99
CA PRO A 280 -20.39 0.97 -10.37
C PRO A 280 -20.83 -0.45 -10.69
N THR A 281 -20.68 -0.91 -11.95
CA THR A 281 -21.23 -2.17 -12.41
C THR A 281 -20.21 -2.99 -13.22
N THR A 282 -20.51 -4.27 -13.39
CA THR A 282 -19.74 -5.15 -14.29
C THR A 282 -19.85 -4.69 -15.76
N GLN A 283 -20.97 -4.08 -16.15
CA GLN A 283 -21.12 -3.52 -17.50
C GLN A 283 -20.09 -2.38 -17.73
N ASP A 284 -19.84 -1.53 -16.72
CA ASP A 284 -18.84 -0.48 -16.83
C ASP A 284 -17.41 -1.04 -16.99
N VAL A 285 -17.13 -2.23 -16.41
CA VAL A 285 -15.87 -2.95 -16.66
C VAL A 285 -15.75 -3.34 -18.12
N PHE A 286 -16.82 -3.90 -18.69
CA PHE A 286 -16.86 -4.29 -20.09
C PHE A 286 -16.67 -3.08 -21.01
N ASP A 287 -17.39 -1.99 -20.74
CA ASP A 287 -17.31 -0.76 -21.53
C ASP A 287 -15.91 -0.12 -21.44
N PHE A 288 -15.27 -0.16 -20.27
CA PHE A 288 -13.90 0.30 -20.10
C PHE A 288 -12.90 -0.57 -20.89
N THR A 289 -13.00 -1.89 -20.75
CA THR A 289 -12.03 -2.79 -21.40
C THR A 289 -12.15 -2.78 -22.91
N ASN A 290 -13.37 -2.76 -23.48
CA ASN A 290 -13.58 -2.73 -24.92
C ASN A 290 -13.53 -1.32 -25.52
N GLY A 291 -14.20 -0.37 -24.87
CA GLY A 291 -14.38 0.99 -25.37
C GLY A 291 -13.17 1.88 -25.17
N THR A 292 -12.43 1.65 -24.08
CA THR A 292 -11.28 2.47 -23.69
C THR A 292 -9.98 1.72 -23.87
N LEU A 293 -9.75 0.68 -23.08
CA LEU A 293 -8.46 -0.02 -23.03
C LEU A 293 -8.13 -0.68 -24.39
N GLY A 294 -9.10 -1.36 -24.99
CA GLY A 294 -8.95 -2.02 -26.30
C GLY A 294 -8.75 -1.10 -27.48
N ARG A 295 -8.90 0.22 -27.30
CA ARG A 295 -8.69 1.25 -28.35
C ARG A 295 -7.43 2.08 -28.14
N LEU A 296 -6.70 1.86 -27.05
CA LEU A 296 -5.44 2.55 -26.82
C LEU A 296 -4.34 1.96 -27.68
N ASP A 297 -3.73 2.79 -28.51
CA ASP A 297 -2.59 2.39 -29.31
C ASP A 297 -1.45 1.92 -28.41
N GLY A 298 -0.91 0.74 -28.72
CA GLY A 298 0.18 0.13 -27.97
C GLY A 298 -0.24 -0.86 -26.88
N VAL A 299 -1.53 -0.99 -26.56
CA VAL A 299 -2.03 -2.06 -25.71
C VAL A 299 -2.03 -3.38 -26.52
N LEU A 300 -1.32 -4.39 -26.00
CA LEU A 300 -1.19 -5.70 -26.61
C LEU A 300 -2.17 -6.73 -26.02
N GLY A 301 -2.59 -6.51 -24.77
CA GLY A 301 -3.50 -7.37 -24.06
C GLY A 301 -3.54 -7.04 -22.57
N TRP A 302 -4.41 -7.70 -21.84
CA TRP A 302 -4.52 -7.56 -20.40
C TRP A 302 -5.02 -8.83 -19.74
N THR A 303 -4.75 -8.94 -18.43
CA THR A 303 -5.43 -9.86 -17.53
C THR A 303 -6.13 -9.07 -16.44
N ALA A 304 -7.21 -9.61 -15.90
CA ALA A 304 -8.01 -8.94 -14.89
C ALA A 304 -8.19 -9.83 -13.65
N SER A 305 -8.14 -9.20 -12.48
CA SER A 305 -8.41 -9.82 -11.19
C SER A 305 -9.43 -8.97 -10.44
N VAL A 306 -10.50 -9.61 -9.94
CA VAL A 306 -11.50 -8.94 -9.09
C VAL A 306 -10.92 -8.85 -7.68
N VAL A 307 -10.98 -7.68 -7.07
CA VAL A 307 -10.62 -7.49 -5.67
C VAL A 307 -11.76 -7.95 -4.78
N LEU A 308 -11.51 -8.96 -3.96
CA LEU A 308 -12.51 -9.54 -3.05
C LEU A 308 -12.48 -8.88 -1.67
N LEU A 309 -11.27 -8.51 -1.21
CA LEU A 309 -11.06 -7.96 0.12
C LEU A 309 -9.80 -7.11 0.14
N VAL A 310 -9.89 -5.92 0.70
CA VAL A 310 -8.72 -5.06 0.94
C VAL A 310 -8.41 -5.05 2.44
N VAL A 311 -7.22 -5.51 2.79
CA VAL A 311 -6.71 -5.56 4.17
C VAL A 311 -5.93 -4.31 4.53
N ARG A 312 -5.08 -3.85 3.63
CA ARG A 312 -4.27 -2.63 3.81
C ARG A 312 -4.35 -1.76 2.57
N ARG A 313 -4.35 -0.44 2.82
CA ARG A 313 -4.31 0.56 1.76
C ARG A 313 -3.53 1.79 2.22
N GLY A 314 -2.46 2.14 1.52
CA GLY A 314 -1.58 3.24 1.88
C GLY A 314 -0.92 3.07 3.26
N PHE A 315 -0.45 1.86 3.57
CA PHE A 315 0.10 1.45 4.87
C PHE A 315 -0.91 1.36 6.02
N VAL A 316 -2.16 1.74 5.81
CA VAL A 316 -3.21 1.73 6.83
C VAL A 316 -4.01 0.43 6.72
N GLU A 317 -4.16 -0.26 7.83
CA GLU A 317 -5.05 -1.42 7.92
C GLU A 317 -6.51 -0.95 7.83
N THR A 318 -7.30 -1.60 6.97
CA THR A 318 -8.73 -1.28 6.80
C THR A 318 -9.54 -1.92 7.93
N PRO A 319 -10.48 -1.20 8.56
CA PRO A 319 -11.19 -1.74 9.72
C PRO A 319 -12.21 -2.83 9.39
N TRP A 320 -12.61 -2.96 8.13
CA TRP A 320 -13.69 -3.87 7.70
C TRP A 320 -13.22 -5.27 7.35
N TRP A 321 -11.95 -5.50 7.07
CA TRP A 321 -11.48 -6.81 6.61
C TRP A 321 -11.67 -7.91 7.65
N ARG A 322 -11.54 -7.60 8.94
CA ARG A 322 -11.73 -8.56 10.04
C ARG A 322 -13.18 -8.96 10.24
N LYS A 323 -14.12 -8.09 9.88
CA LYS A 323 -15.55 -8.38 9.97
C LYS A 323 -16.03 -9.38 8.91
N GLY A 324 -15.40 -9.39 7.73
CA GLY A 324 -15.69 -10.31 6.63
C GLY A 324 -14.88 -11.60 6.67
N ALA A 325 -13.85 -11.66 7.48
CA ALA A 325 -13.02 -12.83 7.67
C ALA A 325 -13.33 -13.44 9.04
N SER A 326 -13.62 -14.73 9.11
CA SER A 326 -13.65 -15.51 10.36
C SER A 326 -12.21 -15.66 10.90
N VAL A 327 -11.48 -14.55 11.03
CA VAL A 327 -10.13 -14.51 11.58
C VAL A 327 -10.28 -14.18 13.06
N PRO A 328 -9.78 -15.01 13.97
CA PRO A 328 -9.81 -14.70 15.40
C PRO A 328 -9.16 -13.34 15.68
N PRO A 329 -9.67 -12.57 16.65
CA PRO A 329 -8.93 -11.42 17.15
C PRO A 329 -7.56 -11.89 17.59
N LEU A 330 -6.52 -11.14 17.25
CA LEU A 330 -5.21 -11.37 17.82
C LEU A 330 -5.27 -10.97 19.29
N ASP A 331 -5.06 -11.93 20.17
CA ASP A 331 -4.83 -11.66 21.59
C ASP A 331 -3.54 -10.83 21.71
N GLY A 332 -3.68 -9.59 22.08
CA GLY A 332 -2.55 -8.69 22.31
C GLY A 332 -2.92 -7.23 22.12
N ASP A 333 -3.06 -6.53 23.22
CA ASP A 333 -2.95 -5.08 23.32
C ASP A 333 -1.60 -4.62 22.74
N GLY A 334 -1.56 -4.30 21.47
CA GLY A 334 -0.30 -3.88 20.86
C GLY A 334 -0.40 -3.47 19.44
N LEU A 335 -1.29 -2.55 19.10
CA LEU A 335 -1.26 -1.96 17.76
C LEU A 335 -1.71 -0.50 17.76
N VAL A 336 -0.99 0.29 18.51
CA VAL A 336 -0.57 1.61 18.06
C VAL A 336 0.92 1.44 17.77
N GLY A 337 1.23 0.73 16.70
CA GLY A 337 2.58 0.35 16.32
C GLY A 337 2.97 1.03 15.04
N THR A 338 3.80 1.98 15.14
CA THR A 338 4.97 2.27 14.31
C THR A 338 4.78 2.07 12.81
N VAL A 339 4.14 3.02 12.18
CA VAL A 339 4.36 3.28 10.76
C VAL A 339 5.68 4.02 10.66
N LEU A 340 6.72 3.32 10.16
CA LEU A 340 8.00 3.90 9.75
C LEU A 340 8.93 4.42 10.87
N SER A 341 9.65 3.54 11.54
CA SER A 341 11.00 3.87 11.96
C SER A 341 11.90 3.88 10.73
N LEU A 342 11.91 4.99 10.01
CA LEU A 342 12.75 5.23 8.83
C LEU A 342 14.04 5.99 9.19
N SER A 343 14.45 5.97 10.42
CA SER A 343 15.73 6.56 10.82
C SER A 343 16.65 5.49 11.38
N GLY A 344 17.80 5.33 10.75
CA GLY A 344 18.88 4.49 11.23
C GLY A 344 19.28 4.86 12.66
N GLY A 345 19.18 3.90 13.54
CA GLY A 345 19.64 3.95 14.91
C GLY A 345 19.20 2.65 15.59
N ASP A 346 20.16 1.78 15.88
CA ASP A 346 19.99 0.57 16.66
C ASP A 346 19.21 0.87 17.96
N LEU A 347 17.97 0.39 18.04
CA LEU A 347 17.25 0.17 19.28
C LEU A 347 16.63 -1.22 19.22
N THR A 348 17.42 -2.19 19.69
CA THR A 348 16.91 -3.51 20.10
C THR A 348 15.99 -3.31 21.29
N PHE A 349 14.68 -3.46 21.08
CA PHE A 349 13.75 -3.64 22.21
C PHE A 349 13.61 -5.13 22.49
N SER A 350 14.15 -5.52 23.64
CA SER A 350 13.85 -6.80 24.28
C SER A 350 12.53 -6.67 25.04
N PRO A 351 11.62 -7.69 25.01
CA PRO A 351 10.32 -7.59 25.66
C PRO A 351 10.32 -7.86 27.17
N ASP A 352 11.45 -7.98 27.83
CA ASP A 352 11.48 -8.24 29.26
C ASP A 352 12.28 -7.17 30.02
N GLY A 353 11.54 -6.27 30.65
CA GLY A 353 12.06 -5.36 31.66
C GLY A 353 12.41 -6.10 32.94
N ALA A 354 13.69 -6.41 33.16
CA ALA A 354 14.23 -6.62 34.48
C ALA A 354 15.68 -6.16 34.51
N LEU A 355 15.90 -5.10 35.27
CA LEU A 355 17.22 -4.68 35.77
C LEU A 355 17.80 -5.72 36.68
N SER A 356 18.98 -6.27 36.40
CA SER A 356 19.90 -6.73 37.42
C SER A 356 21.34 -6.40 36.98
N SER A 357 21.92 -5.51 37.75
CA SER A 357 23.35 -5.32 37.87
C SER A 357 23.99 -6.57 38.46
N ASP A 358 25.03 -7.09 37.84
CA ASP A 358 26.23 -7.49 38.62
C ASP A 358 27.42 -7.77 37.70
N GLY A 359 28.53 -7.22 38.13
CA GLY A 359 29.79 -7.31 37.44
C GLY A 359 30.54 -8.61 37.74
N GLY A 360 31.55 -8.89 36.92
CA GLY A 360 32.50 -10.00 37.14
C GLY A 360 33.48 -10.11 35.99
N LEU A 361 34.65 -9.55 36.22
CA LEU A 361 35.86 -9.68 35.37
C LEU A 361 36.50 -11.07 35.48
N SER A 362 37.04 -11.58 34.36
CA SER A 362 38.41 -12.04 34.11
C SER A 362 38.59 -13.52 33.73
N PRO A 363 39.79 -13.90 33.29
CA PRO A 363 40.05 -14.36 31.91
C PRO A 363 40.65 -15.80 31.93
N ASP A 364 41.02 -16.26 30.77
CA ASP A 364 41.98 -17.31 30.41
C ASP A 364 41.35 -18.29 29.41
N GLY A 365 41.84 -18.48 28.23
CA GLY A 365 43.13 -19.02 27.88
C GLY A 365 42.89 -20.30 27.12
N GLY A 366 43.36 -20.40 25.88
CA GLY A 366 43.49 -21.71 25.23
C GLY A 366 43.44 -21.70 23.69
N LEU A 367 44.59 -21.47 23.11
CA LEU A 367 44.91 -21.82 21.72
C LEU A 367 44.75 -23.32 21.44
N ALA A 368 44.25 -23.68 20.25
CA ALA A 368 44.71 -24.86 19.49
C ALA A 368 44.29 -24.71 18.02
N THR A 369 45.28 -24.53 17.19
CA THR A 369 45.34 -24.82 15.76
C THR A 369 46.05 -26.18 15.56
N PRO A 370 46.26 -26.65 14.34
CA PRO A 370 45.44 -27.19 13.26
C PRO A 370 45.95 -28.56 12.79
N VAL A 371 45.25 -29.27 11.96
CA VAL A 371 45.77 -30.38 11.07
C VAL A 371 44.73 -30.55 9.97
N GLY A 372 44.92 -30.53 8.67
CA GLY A 372 46.02 -30.93 7.78
C GLY A 372 45.40 -31.62 6.57
N VAL A 373 45.49 -30.99 5.42
CA VAL A 373 46.04 -31.41 4.12
C VAL A 373 45.68 -32.81 3.59
N ARG A 374 45.16 -32.85 2.34
CA ARG A 374 45.69 -33.51 1.11
C ARG A 374 44.63 -33.50 0.01
N ASP A 375 44.89 -32.85 -1.07
CA ASP A 375 45.53 -33.23 -2.34
C ASP A 375 44.77 -34.22 -3.24
N GLY A 376 44.60 -33.75 -4.46
CA GLY A 376 44.73 -34.57 -5.66
C GLY A 376 43.55 -34.55 -6.61
N LEU A 377 43.53 -33.97 -7.71
CA LEU A 377 44.15 -34.27 -8.98
C LEU A 377 43.57 -33.41 -10.12
N ALA A 378 44.45 -32.80 -10.85
CA ALA A 378 44.22 -32.18 -12.15
C ALA A 378 44.14 -33.25 -13.26
N THR A 379 43.40 -32.98 -14.33
CA THR A 379 43.70 -33.42 -15.71
C THR A 379 42.91 -32.54 -16.69
N THR A 380 43.55 -31.68 -17.37
CA THR A 380 44.09 -31.62 -18.74
C THR A 380 43.05 -31.49 -19.86
N ILE A 381 42.95 -30.31 -20.41
CA ILE A 381 43.16 -29.78 -21.77
C ILE A 381 42.72 -30.69 -22.94
N GLY A 382 41.96 -30.13 -23.85
CA GLY A 382 41.74 -30.59 -25.20
C GLY A 382 41.22 -29.47 -26.10
N GLU A 383 42.14 -28.75 -26.73
CA GLU A 383 41.88 -27.88 -27.88
C GLU A 383 41.61 -28.70 -29.14
N SER A 384 40.66 -28.25 -29.95
CA SER A 384 40.67 -28.37 -31.43
C SER A 384 39.52 -27.49 -31.93
N GLY A 385 39.64 -26.46 -32.68
CA GLY A 385 40.37 -26.29 -33.91
C GLY A 385 39.44 -26.59 -35.11
N GLY A 386 38.72 -25.58 -35.69
CA GLY A 386 37.89 -25.78 -36.86
C GLY A 386 37.34 -24.49 -37.45
N ARG A 387 38.14 -23.83 -38.31
CA ARG A 387 37.67 -22.79 -39.25
C ARG A 387 36.91 -23.42 -40.41
N ALA A 388 35.85 -22.77 -40.89
CA ALA A 388 35.54 -22.57 -42.31
C ALA A 388 34.25 -21.72 -42.46
N ARG A 389 34.43 -20.52 -42.93
CA ARG A 389 34.17 -19.98 -44.30
C ARG A 389 32.70 -19.71 -44.68
N ALA A 390 32.55 -18.43 -44.90
CA ALA A 390 31.45 -17.73 -45.55
C ALA A 390 31.01 -18.36 -46.90
N ARG A 391 29.71 -18.20 -47.23
CA ARG A 391 29.27 -17.80 -48.59
C ARG A 391 27.89 -17.13 -48.53
N ARG A 392 27.80 -16.03 -49.28
CA ARG A 392 26.64 -15.23 -49.67
C ARG A 392 25.60 -16.03 -50.47
N ARG A 393 24.32 -15.76 -50.25
CA ARG A 393 23.37 -15.26 -51.21
C ARG A 393 22.22 -14.61 -50.47
#